data_b08f882baee84f4b8eefd2738ac16643
#
_entry.id   b08f882baee84f4b8eefd2738ac16643
#
_cell.length_a   1.000
_cell.length_b   1.000
_cell.length_c   1.000
_cell.angle_alpha   90.00
_cell.angle_beta   90.00
_cell.angle_gamma   90.00
#
_symmetry.space_group_name_H-M   'P 1'
#
loop_
_entity.id
_entity.type
_entity.pdbx_description
1 polymer ?
#
loop_
_entity_poly.entity_id
_entity_poly.type
_entity_poly.pdbx_seq_one_letter_code
_entity_poly.pdbx_strand_id
1 'polypeptide(L)'
;MGSTYVLSEAATMRFISQHTSIPVPKVFCAFTHSGTTYIVMERIKGDMIGRGWVRRSEKSKVKLLSQLAKMIAELRQLKPPDGATISSIDSGPLYDCRVAGTTLHFGPFDTIQEFHRHLRMGLEFDPRLDPDVKELINQQNKTWPLVFTHGDLSSLNILIHGDDIASIIDWQTAGWYPSYWEYTTAHQVNPRNYFWGKEIDKFLGPMPQELEMERMCQKYFGDT
;
A
#
# COMPACT_ATOMS: atom_id res chain seq x y z
N MET A 1 -15.68 -3.98 22.24
CA MET A 1 -14.81 -4.81 21.36
C MET A 1 -13.79 -3.84 20.74
N GLY A 2 -12.67 -3.66 21.40
CA GLY A 2 -11.67 -2.67 21.03
C GLY A 2 -10.50 -3.32 20.33
N SER A 3 -10.32 -2.91 19.09
CA SER A 3 -9.01 -2.59 18.49
C SER A 3 -7.89 -3.62 18.53
N THR A 4 -8.13 -4.82 18.00
CA THR A 4 -7.05 -5.74 17.60
C THR A 4 -6.33 -5.21 16.34
N TYR A 5 -6.97 -4.33 15.56
CA TYR A 5 -6.58 -3.92 14.21
C TYR A 5 -5.40 -2.95 14.16
N VAL A 6 -5.21 -2.13 15.18
CA VAL A 6 -4.12 -1.13 15.17
C VAL A 6 -2.77 -1.74 15.60
N LEU A 7 -2.77 -2.97 16.12
CA LEU A 7 -1.54 -3.72 16.40
C LEU A 7 -0.93 -4.31 15.12
N SER A 8 -1.70 -4.36 14.02
CA SER A 8 -1.26 -4.88 12.72
C SER A 8 -0.06 -4.11 12.15
N GLU A 9 0.02 -2.79 12.32
CA GLU A 9 1.18 -2.01 11.89
C GLU A 9 2.46 -2.46 12.64
N ALA A 10 2.37 -2.65 13.96
CA ALA A 10 3.50 -3.13 14.75
C ALA A 10 3.91 -4.57 14.39
N ALA A 11 2.92 -5.44 14.12
CA ALA A 11 3.16 -6.80 13.65
C ALA A 11 3.81 -6.79 12.26
N THR A 12 3.35 -5.94 11.36
CA THR A 12 3.93 -5.74 10.02
C THR A 12 5.39 -5.31 10.11
N MET A 13 5.72 -4.26 10.88
CA MET A 13 7.11 -3.83 11.03
C MET A 13 8.02 -4.94 11.57
N ARG A 14 7.54 -5.72 12.54
CA ARG A 14 8.29 -6.89 13.05
C ARG A 14 8.48 -7.96 11.98
N PHE A 15 7.43 -8.27 11.23
CA PHE A 15 7.48 -9.24 10.13
C PHE A 15 8.49 -8.81 9.06
N ILE A 16 8.43 -7.56 8.61
CA ILE A 16 9.35 -7.02 7.60
C ILE A 16 10.79 -7.06 8.10
N SER A 17 11.05 -6.65 9.34
CA SER A 17 12.40 -6.67 9.92
C SER A 17 12.98 -8.08 10.10
N GLN A 18 12.14 -9.11 10.20
CA GLN A 18 12.56 -10.50 10.37
C GLN A 18 12.79 -11.23 9.04
N HIS A 19 12.11 -10.82 7.97
CA HIS A 19 12.08 -11.56 6.71
C HIS A 19 12.70 -10.80 5.53
N THR A 20 13.11 -9.54 5.74
CA THR A 20 13.70 -8.70 4.70
C THR A 20 14.86 -7.88 5.25
N SER A 21 15.63 -7.28 4.33
CA SER A 21 16.66 -6.29 4.66
C SER A 21 16.11 -4.85 4.66
N ILE A 22 14.81 -4.67 4.43
CA ILE A 22 14.16 -3.36 4.37
C ILE A 22 14.24 -2.68 5.74
N PRO A 23 14.84 -1.49 5.84
CA PRO A 23 14.93 -0.78 7.10
C PRO A 23 13.55 -0.27 7.53
N VAL A 24 13.11 -0.71 8.69
CA VAL A 24 11.86 -0.28 9.36
C VAL A 24 12.16 0.11 10.79
N PRO A 25 11.34 0.98 11.43
CA PRO A 25 11.52 1.32 12.83
C PRO A 25 11.47 0.08 13.72
N LYS A 26 12.43 -0.07 14.65
CA LYS A 26 12.38 -1.13 15.65
C LYS A 26 11.22 -0.91 16.59
N VAL A 27 10.29 -1.85 16.67
CA VAL A 27 9.17 -1.80 17.62
C VAL A 27 9.61 -2.33 18.97
N PHE A 28 9.56 -1.49 19.99
CA PHE A 28 9.88 -1.86 21.39
C PHE A 28 8.69 -2.51 22.06
N CYS A 29 7.51 -1.89 21.98
CA CYS A 29 6.26 -2.50 22.42
C CYS A 29 5.06 -1.90 21.66
N ALA A 30 3.95 -2.62 21.65
CA ALA A 30 2.67 -2.16 21.17
C ALA A 30 1.58 -2.73 22.07
N PHE A 31 0.62 -1.87 22.46
CA PHE A 31 -0.46 -2.24 23.38
C PHE A 31 -1.68 -1.34 23.18
N THR A 32 -2.82 -1.80 23.65
CA THR A 32 -4.05 -1.01 23.69
C THR A 32 -4.36 -0.64 25.14
N HIS A 33 -4.63 0.63 25.38
CA HIS A 33 -5.06 1.16 26.68
C HIS A 33 -6.25 2.09 26.50
N SER A 34 -7.34 1.85 27.24
CA SER A 34 -8.58 2.63 27.16
C SER A 34 -9.10 2.85 25.72
N GLY A 35 -9.05 1.81 24.89
CA GLY A 35 -9.51 1.84 23.50
C GLY A 35 -8.56 2.54 22.52
N THR A 36 -7.43 3.06 22.98
CA THR A 36 -6.39 3.68 22.14
C THR A 36 -5.19 2.75 22.01
N THR A 37 -4.70 2.55 20.79
CA THR A 37 -3.49 1.77 20.55
C THR A 37 -2.26 2.65 20.55
N TYR A 38 -1.21 2.13 21.16
CA TYR A 38 0.09 2.77 21.28
C TYR A 38 1.16 1.86 20.70
N ILE A 39 2.01 2.41 19.86
CA ILE A 39 3.21 1.75 19.35
C ILE A 39 4.41 2.57 19.82
N VAL A 40 5.28 1.94 20.63
CA VAL A 40 6.56 2.53 21.05
C VAL A 40 7.62 1.97 20.14
N MET A 41 8.23 2.83 19.33
CA MET A 41 9.18 2.42 18.31
C MET A 41 10.38 3.36 18.24
N GLU A 42 11.41 2.91 17.53
CA GLU A 42 12.60 3.69 17.24
C GLU A 42 12.24 4.98 16.49
N ARG A 43 12.85 6.09 16.94
CA ARG A 43 12.80 7.34 16.18
C ARG A 43 13.91 7.36 15.14
N ILE A 44 13.55 7.20 13.89
CA ILE A 44 14.50 7.24 12.78
C ILE A 44 15.01 8.67 12.56
N LYS A 45 16.33 8.81 12.47
CA LYS A 45 16.98 10.06 12.07
C LYS A 45 17.06 10.12 10.53
N GLY A 46 16.35 11.05 9.93
CA GLY A 46 16.29 11.20 8.48
C GLY A 46 15.28 12.26 8.07
N ASP A 47 15.34 12.66 6.82
CA ASP A 47 14.35 13.53 6.19
C ASP A 47 13.47 12.70 5.24
N MET A 48 12.21 13.09 5.07
CA MET A 48 11.34 12.52 4.04
C MET A 48 11.99 12.68 2.66
N ILE A 49 12.01 11.64 1.83
CA ILE A 49 12.63 11.66 0.49
C ILE A 49 12.09 12.81 -0.37
N GLY A 50 10.83 13.19 -0.20
CA GLY A 50 10.21 14.31 -0.90
C GLY A 50 10.83 15.66 -0.57
N ARG A 51 11.43 15.80 0.62
CA ARG A 51 12.03 17.08 1.04
C ARG A 51 13.24 17.44 0.18
N GLY A 52 13.10 18.49 -0.60
CA GLY A 52 14.17 18.97 -1.49
C GLY A 52 14.42 18.08 -2.71
N TRP A 53 13.58 17.12 -3.03
CA TRP A 53 13.72 16.19 -4.16
C TRP A 53 14.08 16.88 -5.47
N VAL A 54 13.39 17.94 -5.82
CA VAL A 54 13.60 18.68 -7.07
C VAL A 54 15.00 19.32 -7.19
N ARG A 55 15.67 19.53 -6.06
CA ARG A 55 17.02 20.12 -6.00
C ARG A 55 18.13 19.07 -5.93
N ARG A 56 17.79 17.77 -5.80
CA ARG A 56 18.78 16.70 -5.77
C ARG A 56 19.41 16.51 -7.14
N SER A 57 20.69 16.15 -7.15
CA SER A 57 21.36 15.74 -8.38
C SER A 57 20.72 14.47 -8.95
N GLU A 58 20.75 14.29 -10.25
CA GLU A 58 20.22 13.07 -10.89
C GLU A 58 20.95 11.81 -10.38
N LYS A 59 22.25 11.90 -10.09
CA LYS A 59 23.01 10.79 -9.47
C LYS A 59 22.43 10.37 -8.12
N SER A 60 22.08 11.34 -7.26
CA SER A 60 21.44 11.10 -5.96
C SER A 60 20.07 10.47 -6.13
N LYS A 61 19.23 11.00 -7.02
CA LYS A 61 17.90 10.44 -7.32
C LYS A 61 17.98 9.00 -7.80
N VAL A 62 18.84 8.72 -8.79
CA VAL A 62 19.03 7.37 -9.33
C VAL A 62 19.47 6.40 -8.23
N LYS A 63 20.41 6.81 -7.35
CA LYS A 63 20.86 5.96 -6.24
C LYS A 63 19.71 5.61 -5.29
N LEU A 64 18.93 6.60 -4.88
CA LEU A 64 17.78 6.40 -3.96
C LEU A 64 16.69 5.53 -4.59
N LEU A 65 16.30 5.80 -5.83
CA LEU A 65 15.26 5.02 -6.53
C LEU A 65 15.73 3.58 -6.79
N SER A 66 17.02 3.37 -7.08
CA SER A 66 17.59 2.03 -7.22
C SER A 66 17.57 1.23 -5.91
N GLN A 67 17.80 1.88 -4.76
CA GLN A 67 17.66 1.23 -3.45
C GLN A 67 16.19 0.87 -3.21
N LEU A 68 15.27 1.79 -3.48
CA LEU A 68 13.84 1.55 -3.31
C LEU A 68 13.36 0.39 -4.20
N ALA A 69 13.78 0.37 -5.48
CA ALA A 69 13.44 -0.74 -6.39
C ALA A 69 13.91 -2.11 -5.86
N LYS A 70 15.10 -2.18 -5.26
CA LYS A 70 15.60 -3.41 -4.64
C LYS A 70 14.77 -3.83 -3.44
N MET A 71 14.39 -2.88 -2.58
CA MET A 71 13.55 -3.14 -1.41
C MET A 71 12.16 -3.64 -1.83
N ILE A 72 11.57 -3.05 -2.86
CA ILE A 72 10.28 -3.52 -3.39
C ILE A 72 10.41 -4.91 -4.03
N ALA A 73 11.48 -5.16 -4.76
CA ALA A 73 11.75 -6.50 -5.31
C ALA A 73 11.88 -7.55 -4.20
N GLU A 74 12.52 -7.23 -3.09
CA GLU A 74 12.62 -8.09 -1.91
C GLU A 74 11.24 -8.30 -1.25
N LEU A 75 10.45 -7.23 -1.09
CA LEU A 75 9.09 -7.29 -0.56
C LEU A 75 8.22 -8.25 -1.38
N ARG A 76 8.36 -8.23 -2.72
CA ARG A 76 7.64 -9.11 -3.65
C ARG A 76 8.06 -10.58 -3.61
N GLN A 77 9.18 -10.90 -2.99
CA GLN A 77 9.64 -12.28 -2.78
C GLN A 77 9.04 -12.93 -1.53
N LEU A 78 8.43 -12.15 -0.65
CA LEU A 78 7.68 -12.69 0.47
C LEU A 78 6.55 -13.56 -0.05
N LYS A 79 6.47 -14.77 0.49
CA LYS A 79 5.42 -15.72 0.10
C LYS A 79 4.23 -15.58 1.04
N PRO A 80 3.00 -15.46 0.47
CA PRO A 80 1.83 -15.53 1.30
C PRO A 80 1.74 -16.88 2.02
N PRO A 81 1.20 -16.95 3.22
CA PRO A 81 0.91 -18.20 3.89
C PRO A 81 -0.01 -19.10 3.05
N ASP A 82 0.02 -20.41 3.28
CA ASP A 82 -0.92 -21.32 2.63
C ASP A 82 -2.37 -20.91 2.97
N GLY A 83 -3.21 -20.82 1.95
CA GLY A 83 -4.58 -20.34 2.10
C GLY A 83 -4.70 -18.84 2.40
N ALA A 84 -3.68 -18.06 2.09
CA ALA A 84 -3.71 -16.61 2.31
C ALA A 84 -4.87 -15.96 1.54
N THR A 85 -5.48 -15.02 2.22
CA THR A 85 -6.58 -14.17 1.76
C THR A 85 -6.08 -12.75 1.54
N ILE A 86 -6.89 -11.88 0.96
CA ILE A 86 -6.60 -10.44 0.95
C ILE A 86 -6.86 -9.92 2.36
N SER A 87 -5.78 -9.67 3.10
CA SER A 87 -5.83 -9.43 4.54
C SER A 87 -4.58 -8.72 5.05
N SER A 88 -4.66 -8.18 6.26
CA SER A 88 -3.48 -7.74 7.00
C SER A 88 -2.53 -8.91 7.30
N ILE A 89 -1.34 -8.61 7.84
CA ILE A 89 -0.36 -9.62 8.21
C ILE A 89 -0.90 -10.65 9.22
N ASP A 90 -1.83 -10.23 10.06
CA ASP A 90 -2.46 -11.07 11.09
C ASP A 90 -3.75 -11.77 10.58
N SER A 91 -3.94 -11.86 9.26
CA SER A 91 -5.15 -12.41 8.62
C SER A 91 -6.44 -11.68 9.01
N GLY A 92 -6.32 -10.47 9.50
CA GLY A 92 -7.41 -9.58 9.89
C GLY A 92 -7.79 -8.58 8.80
N PRO A 93 -8.69 -7.64 9.14
CA PRO A 93 -9.06 -6.56 8.25
C PRO A 93 -7.88 -5.68 7.85
N LEU A 94 -8.02 -5.08 6.68
CA LEU A 94 -7.12 -4.09 6.12
C LEU A 94 -7.57 -2.68 6.51
N TYR A 95 -6.65 -1.73 6.45
CA TYR A 95 -6.93 -0.32 6.64
C TYR A 95 -6.48 0.47 5.41
N ASP A 96 -7.35 1.25 4.83
CA ASP A 96 -7.00 2.24 3.81
C ASP A 96 -8.09 3.31 3.72
N CYS A 97 -7.76 4.55 4.03
CA CYS A 97 -8.69 5.68 3.99
C CYS A 97 -9.10 6.08 2.57
N ARG A 98 -8.48 5.53 1.53
CA ARG A 98 -8.83 5.76 0.12
C ARG A 98 -9.91 4.81 -0.39
N VAL A 99 -10.15 3.72 0.33
CA VAL A 99 -11.22 2.77 -0.01
C VAL A 99 -12.54 3.32 0.55
N ALA A 100 -13.49 3.57 -0.35
CA ALA A 100 -14.80 4.07 0.01
C ALA A 100 -15.55 3.09 0.92
N GLY A 101 -16.28 3.62 1.90
CA GLY A 101 -17.07 2.81 2.82
C GLY A 101 -17.40 3.52 4.12
N THR A 102 -18.26 2.90 4.90
CA THR A 102 -18.71 3.42 6.20
C THR A 102 -17.68 3.24 7.32
N THR A 103 -16.65 2.43 7.08
CA THR A 103 -15.56 2.15 8.03
C THR A 103 -14.23 2.21 7.31
N LEU A 104 -13.20 2.67 8.02
CA LEU A 104 -11.82 2.70 7.50
C LEU A 104 -11.17 1.32 7.42
N HIS A 105 -11.83 0.28 7.94
CA HIS A 105 -11.35 -1.10 7.92
C HIS A 105 -12.28 -1.95 7.06
N PHE A 106 -11.69 -2.83 6.26
CA PHE A 106 -12.40 -3.68 5.31
C PHE A 106 -11.75 -5.07 5.18
N GLY A 107 -12.49 -6.05 4.66
CA GLY A 107 -12.02 -7.43 4.58
C GLY A 107 -11.95 -8.14 5.94
N PRO A 108 -11.22 -9.26 6.06
CA PRO A 108 -10.48 -9.94 4.97
C PRO A 108 -11.41 -10.47 3.87
N PHE A 109 -10.84 -10.74 2.67
CA PHE A 109 -11.60 -11.30 1.54
C PHE A 109 -10.95 -12.60 1.08
N ASP A 110 -11.74 -13.63 0.89
CA ASP A 110 -11.27 -14.95 0.46
C ASP A 110 -10.77 -14.94 -1.00
N THR A 111 -11.29 -14.02 -1.81
CA THR A 111 -10.95 -13.93 -3.24
C THR A 111 -10.70 -12.48 -3.67
N ILE A 112 -9.92 -12.34 -4.77
CA ILE A 112 -9.72 -11.04 -5.43
C ILE A 112 -11.05 -10.47 -5.95
N GLN A 113 -11.97 -11.33 -6.38
CA GLN A 113 -13.28 -10.94 -6.87
C GLN A 113 -14.15 -10.33 -5.77
N GLU A 114 -14.10 -10.88 -4.56
CA GLU A 114 -14.78 -10.29 -3.40
C GLU A 114 -14.20 -8.92 -3.03
N PHE A 115 -12.88 -8.79 -3.06
CA PHE A 115 -12.22 -7.50 -2.86
C PHE A 115 -12.66 -6.48 -3.91
N HIS A 116 -12.64 -6.84 -5.19
CA HIS A 116 -13.09 -5.95 -6.26
C HIS A 116 -14.59 -5.61 -6.12
N ARG A 117 -15.40 -6.59 -5.73
CA ARG A 117 -16.83 -6.34 -5.44
C ARG A 117 -17.00 -5.33 -4.30
N HIS A 118 -16.17 -5.42 -3.27
CA HIS A 118 -16.17 -4.44 -2.19
C HIS A 118 -15.78 -3.05 -2.70
N LEU A 119 -14.72 -2.92 -3.52
CA LEU A 119 -14.29 -1.64 -4.09
C LEU A 119 -15.40 -0.96 -4.94
N ARG A 120 -16.28 -1.74 -5.57
CA ARG A 120 -17.44 -1.23 -6.30
C ARG A 120 -18.75 -1.26 -5.52
N MET A 121 -18.67 -1.23 -4.17
CA MET A 121 -19.84 -1.16 -3.26
C MET A 121 -20.86 -2.28 -3.48
N GLY A 122 -20.42 -3.48 -3.85
CA GLY A 122 -21.26 -4.65 -4.07
C GLY A 122 -21.99 -4.68 -5.42
N LEU A 123 -21.74 -3.71 -6.32
CA LEU A 123 -22.37 -3.68 -7.64
C LEU A 123 -21.97 -4.91 -8.45
N GLU A 124 -22.96 -5.62 -8.98
CA GLU A 124 -22.77 -6.75 -9.89
C GLU A 124 -22.98 -6.33 -11.35
N PHE A 125 -22.52 -7.18 -12.28
CA PHE A 125 -22.71 -6.92 -13.70
C PHE A 125 -24.20 -6.91 -14.09
N ASP A 126 -24.64 -5.85 -14.77
CA ASP A 126 -25.94 -5.72 -15.41
C ASP A 126 -25.73 -5.15 -16.84
N PRO A 127 -26.34 -5.73 -17.89
CA PRO A 127 -26.22 -5.21 -19.25
C PRO A 127 -26.65 -3.75 -19.43
N ARG A 128 -27.47 -3.22 -18.51
CA ARG A 128 -27.97 -1.83 -18.52
C ARG A 128 -27.00 -0.82 -17.90
N LEU A 129 -25.93 -1.28 -17.26
CA LEU A 129 -24.93 -0.38 -16.68
C LEU A 129 -24.23 0.46 -17.74
N ASP A 130 -23.66 1.57 -17.28
CA ASP A 130 -22.79 2.42 -18.08
C ASP A 130 -21.68 1.57 -18.73
N PRO A 131 -21.31 1.84 -19.99
CA PRO A 131 -20.25 1.11 -20.68
C PRO A 131 -18.92 1.05 -19.90
N ASP A 132 -18.52 2.18 -19.27
CA ASP A 132 -17.29 2.25 -18.48
C ASP A 132 -17.38 1.33 -17.26
N VAL A 133 -18.54 1.27 -16.59
CA VAL A 133 -18.73 0.40 -15.41
C VAL A 133 -18.72 -1.08 -15.81
N LYS A 134 -19.30 -1.43 -16.96
CA LYS A 134 -19.22 -2.80 -17.49
C LYS A 134 -17.78 -3.19 -17.79
N GLU A 135 -17.03 -2.30 -18.40
CA GLU A 135 -15.62 -2.53 -18.72
C GLU A 135 -14.79 -2.67 -17.43
N LEU A 136 -15.04 -1.82 -16.42
CA LEU A 136 -14.41 -1.95 -15.10
C LEU A 136 -14.64 -3.35 -14.49
N ILE A 137 -15.90 -3.82 -14.47
CA ILE A 137 -16.24 -5.14 -13.92
C ILE A 137 -15.52 -6.25 -14.70
N ASN A 138 -15.47 -6.15 -16.04
CA ASN A 138 -14.76 -7.11 -16.88
C ASN A 138 -13.24 -7.12 -16.60
N GLN A 139 -12.63 -5.96 -16.39
CA GLN A 139 -11.22 -5.86 -16.02
C GLN A 139 -10.96 -6.45 -14.64
N GLN A 140 -11.82 -6.19 -13.67
CA GLN A 140 -11.75 -6.71 -12.32
C GLN A 140 -11.99 -8.24 -12.21
N ASN A 141 -12.49 -8.88 -13.25
CA ASN A 141 -12.60 -10.35 -13.32
C ASN A 141 -11.28 -11.08 -13.64
N LYS A 142 -10.23 -10.35 -13.99
CA LYS A 142 -8.89 -10.92 -14.13
C LYS A 142 -8.33 -11.39 -12.79
N THR A 143 -7.28 -12.18 -12.84
CA THR A 143 -6.56 -12.65 -11.65
C THR A 143 -5.16 -12.04 -11.60
N TRP A 144 -4.69 -11.76 -10.40
CA TRP A 144 -3.34 -11.29 -10.11
C TRP A 144 -2.73 -12.13 -9.00
N PRO A 145 -1.41 -12.34 -8.98
CA PRO A 145 -0.74 -12.92 -7.83
C PRO A 145 -1.01 -12.11 -6.57
N LEU A 146 -1.18 -12.80 -5.44
CA LEU A 146 -1.24 -12.18 -4.13
C LEU A 146 0.20 -11.91 -3.66
N VAL A 147 0.48 -10.66 -3.28
CA VAL A 147 1.82 -10.23 -2.84
C VAL A 147 1.73 -9.33 -1.62
N PHE A 148 2.80 -9.29 -0.83
CA PHE A 148 2.88 -8.34 0.26
C PHE A 148 3.08 -6.92 -0.28
N THR A 149 2.31 -5.99 0.24
CA THR A 149 2.18 -4.62 -0.25
C THR A 149 2.28 -3.65 0.92
N HIS A 150 3.01 -2.55 0.77
CA HIS A 150 3.02 -1.46 1.74
C HIS A 150 1.70 -0.67 1.70
N GLY A 151 1.22 -0.38 0.49
CA GLY A 151 -0.04 0.29 0.23
C GLY A 151 0.01 1.82 0.28
N ASP A 152 1.11 2.43 0.77
CA ASP A 152 1.31 3.89 0.76
C ASP A 152 2.78 4.27 0.61
N LEU A 153 3.39 3.91 -0.52
CA LEU A 153 4.77 4.30 -0.86
C LEU A 153 4.85 5.76 -1.34
N SER A 154 4.31 6.65 -0.54
CA SER A 154 4.41 8.09 -0.78
C SER A 154 5.81 8.61 -0.45
N SER A 155 6.15 9.80 -0.98
CA SER A 155 7.41 10.47 -0.66
C SER A 155 7.52 10.93 0.81
N LEU A 156 6.45 10.80 1.57
CA LEU A 156 6.39 11.14 3.00
C LEU A 156 6.81 9.95 3.88
N ASN A 157 6.61 8.72 3.39
CA ASN A 157 6.83 7.48 4.14
C ASN A 157 8.20 6.85 3.89
N ILE A 158 9.04 7.47 3.08
CA ILE A 158 10.40 7.04 2.81
C ILE A 158 11.37 8.04 3.45
N LEU A 159 12.08 7.61 4.48
CA LEU A 159 13.08 8.43 5.17
C LEU A 159 14.46 8.16 4.62
N ILE A 160 15.24 9.23 4.46
CA ILE A 160 16.59 9.16 3.90
C ILE A 160 17.60 9.87 4.80
N HIS A 161 18.86 9.40 4.74
CA HIS A 161 20.01 10.09 5.31
C HIS A 161 21.07 10.23 4.22
N GLY A 162 21.32 11.46 3.77
CA GLY A 162 22.15 11.70 2.59
C GLY A 162 21.54 11.09 1.32
N ASP A 163 22.22 10.13 0.73
CA ASP A 163 21.80 9.40 -0.47
C ASP A 163 21.46 7.92 -0.16
N ASP A 164 21.13 7.60 1.07
CA ASP A 164 20.75 6.27 1.48
C ASP A 164 19.36 6.27 2.13
N ILE A 165 18.56 5.24 1.84
CA ILE A 165 17.26 5.04 2.50
C ILE A 165 17.52 4.62 3.94
N ALA A 166 17.04 5.44 4.88
CA ALA A 166 17.17 5.20 6.30
C ALA A 166 16.04 4.33 6.86
N SER A 167 14.83 4.46 6.34
CA SER A 167 13.68 3.64 6.74
C SER A 167 12.49 3.85 5.81
N ILE A 168 11.63 2.84 5.72
CA ILE A 168 10.25 2.95 5.25
C ILE A 168 9.35 2.90 6.49
N ILE A 169 8.41 3.83 6.59
CA ILE A 169 7.52 4.03 7.75
C ILE A 169 6.06 4.01 7.34
N ASP A 170 5.14 4.00 8.31
CA ASP A 170 3.69 4.02 8.09
C ASP A 170 3.18 2.77 7.37
N TRP A 171 3.31 1.63 8.04
CA TRP A 171 2.91 0.31 7.55
C TRP A 171 1.46 -0.05 7.87
N GLN A 172 0.63 0.93 8.25
CA GLN A 172 -0.76 0.65 8.65
C GLN A 172 -1.66 0.16 7.51
N THR A 173 -1.34 0.57 6.26
CA THR A 173 -2.06 0.14 5.05
C THR A 173 -1.54 -1.17 4.48
N ALA A 174 -0.48 -1.74 5.09
CA ALA A 174 0.19 -2.91 4.54
C ALA A 174 -0.62 -4.20 4.72
N GLY A 175 -0.43 -5.09 3.75
CA GLY A 175 -1.10 -6.40 3.76
C GLY A 175 -0.83 -7.20 2.49
N TRP A 176 -1.55 -8.32 2.39
CA TRP A 176 -1.57 -9.17 1.19
C TRP A 176 -2.63 -8.65 0.22
N TYR A 177 -2.18 -8.20 -0.95
CA TYR A 177 -3.04 -7.60 -1.97
C TYR A 177 -2.74 -8.16 -3.36
N PRO A 178 -3.63 -7.96 -4.34
CA PRO A 178 -3.31 -8.21 -5.74
C PRO A 178 -2.05 -7.43 -6.16
N SER A 179 -1.19 -8.02 -6.98
CA SER A 179 0.15 -7.50 -7.30
C SER A 179 0.17 -6.08 -7.87
N TYR A 180 -0.93 -5.61 -8.43
CA TYR A 180 -1.05 -4.25 -8.96
C TYR A 180 -1.28 -3.18 -7.88
N TRP A 181 -1.77 -3.56 -6.68
CA TRP A 181 -2.26 -2.61 -5.67
C TRP A 181 -1.23 -1.57 -5.25
N GLU A 182 0.02 -1.98 -5.03
CA GLU A 182 1.10 -1.03 -4.71
C GLU A 182 1.30 0.05 -5.78
N TYR A 183 1.27 -0.34 -7.05
CA TYR A 183 1.47 0.58 -8.15
C TYR A 183 0.34 1.60 -8.23
N THR A 184 -0.89 1.15 -8.13
CA THR A 184 -2.07 2.02 -8.24
C THR A 184 -2.19 2.95 -7.04
N THR A 185 -1.95 2.45 -5.82
CA THR A 185 -1.99 3.27 -4.60
C THR A 185 -0.86 4.29 -4.56
N ALA A 186 0.36 3.94 -5.02
CA ALA A 186 1.46 4.89 -5.11
C ALA A 186 1.16 6.07 -6.04
N HIS A 187 0.35 5.87 -7.09
CA HIS A 187 -0.12 6.94 -7.98
C HIS A 187 -1.27 7.79 -7.42
N GLN A 188 -1.95 7.34 -6.38
CA GLN A 188 -2.99 8.09 -5.67
C GLN A 188 -2.41 9.04 -4.60
N VAL A 189 -1.16 9.43 -4.77
CA VAL A 189 -0.45 10.32 -3.86
C VAL A 189 -1.11 11.68 -3.74
N ASN A 190 -0.92 12.29 -2.57
CA ASN A 190 -1.33 13.64 -2.26
C ASN A 190 -1.00 14.59 -3.44
N PRO A 191 -1.96 15.40 -3.92
CA PRO A 191 -1.74 16.36 -5.01
C PRO A 191 -0.54 17.29 -4.81
N ARG A 192 -0.13 17.55 -3.56
CA ARG A 192 1.08 18.32 -3.24
C ARG A 192 2.39 17.60 -3.58
N ASN A 193 2.34 16.28 -3.82
CA ASN A 193 3.48 15.44 -4.21
C ASN A 193 3.46 15.05 -5.69
N TYR A 194 2.88 15.88 -6.55
CA TYR A 194 2.78 15.64 -7.99
C TYR A 194 4.09 15.23 -8.66
N PHE A 195 5.24 15.74 -8.16
CA PHE A 195 6.56 15.34 -8.64
C PHE A 195 6.85 13.86 -8.40
N TRP A 196 6.32 13.27 -7.30
CA TRP A 196 6.57 11.88 -6.95
C TRP A 196 5.91 10.91 -7.93
N GLY A 197 4.73 11.25 -8.46
CA GLY A 197 4.06 10.46 -9.49
C GLY A 197 4.93 10.20 -10.74
N LYS A 198 5.86 11.11 -11.05
CA LYS A 198 6.81 10.96 -12.17
C LYS A 198 7.99 10.02 -11.86
N GLU A 199 8.18 9.70 -10.60
CA GLU A 199 9.28 8.85 -10.14
C GLU A 199 8.85 7.37 -9.95
N ILE A 200 7.54 7.11 -9.82
CA ILE A 200 6.99 5.79 -9.46
C ILE A 200 7.43 4.71 -10.45
N ASP A 201 7.35 4.96 -11.74
CA ASP A 201 7.75 4.01 -12.80
C ASP A 201 9.25 3.65 -12.77
N LYS A 202 10.06 4.38 -12.01
CA LYS A 202 11.49 4.13 -11.89
C LYS A 202 11.84 3.10 -10.80
N PHE A 203 10.91 2.81 -9.89
CA PHE A 203 11.13 1.84 -8.82
C PHE A 203 10.01 0.79 -8.67
N LEU A 204 8.83 1.02 -9.23
CA LEU A 204 7.76 0.04 -9.39
C LEU A 204 7.63 -0.36 -10.85
N GLY A 205 7.39 -1.64 -11.11
CA GLY A 205 7.08 -2.11 -12.47
C GLY A 205 5.76 -1.46 -12.96
N PRO A 206 5.76 -0.76 -14.12
CA PRO A 206 4.57 -0.08 -14.61
C PRO A 206 3.41 -1.03 -14.89
N MET A 207 2.22 -0.67 -14.40
CA MET A 207 0.94 -1.38 -14.60
C MET A 207 -0.15 -0.38 -15.06
N PRO A 208 -0.01 0.21 -16.24
CA PRO A 208 -0.86 1.32 -16.69
C PRO A 208 -2.33 0.91 -16.91
N GLN A 209 -2.59 -0.35 -17.28
CA GLN A 209 -3.96 -0.85 -17.45
C GLN A 209 -4.68 -0.94 -16.09
N GLU A 210 -3.98 -1.45 -15.07
CA GLU A 210 -4.50 -1.55 -13.72
C GLU A 210 -4.66 -0.16 -13.07
N LEU A 211 -3.77 0.79 -13.39
CA LEU A 211 -3.91 2.17 -12.96
C LEU A 211 -5.17 2.83 -13.55
N GLU A 212 -5.47 2.58 -14.81
CA GLU A 212 -6.68 3.10 -15.44
C GLU A 212 -7.93 2.43 -14.88
N MET A 213 -7.88 1.11 -14.65
CA MET A 213 -8.94 0.36 -13.97
C MET A 213 -9.24 0.96 -12.59
N GLU A 214 -8.20 1.27 -11.81
CA GLU A 214 -8.38 1.85 -10.47
C GLU A 214 -8.90 3.30 -10.53
N ARG A 215 -8.45 4.10 -11.48
CA ARG A 215 -8.99 5.45 -11.71
C ARG A 215 -10.48 5.42 -12.10
N MET A 216 -10.86 4.43 -12.88
CA MET A 216 -12.27 4.23 -13.24
C MET A 216 -13.07 3.81 -12.01
N CYS A 217 -12.52 2.94 -11.16
CA CYS A 217 -13.14 2.56 -9.90
C CYS A 217 -13.34 3.78 -8.99
N GLN A 218 -12.33 4.61 -8.84
CA GLN A 218 -12.40 5.84 -8.04
C GLN A 218 -13.41 6.86 -8.59
N LYS A 219 -13.48 6.99 -9.91
CA LYS A 219 -14.45 7.89 -10.58
C LYS A 219 -15.91 7.55 -10.26
N TYR A 220 -16.24 6.26 -10.18
CA TYR A 220 -17.62 5.80 -10.02
C TYR A 220 -17.98 5.41 -8.58
N PHE A 221 -17.02 5.02 -7.78
CA PHE A 221 -17.23 4.43 -6.46
C PHE A 221 -16.36 5.04 -5.35
N GLY A 222 -15.45 5.96 -5.67
CA GLY A 222 -14.66 6.67 -4.68
C GLY A 222 -15.50 7.69 -3.91
N ASP A 223 -15.09 7.99 -2.67
CA ASP A 223 -15.68 9.09 -1.90
C ASP A 223 -15.28 10.43 -2.57
N THR A 224 -16.27 11.30 -2.83
CA THR A 224 -16.11 12.64 -3.43
C THR A 224 -15.75 13.69 -2.39
#